data_9bcffb15ad371dce903a0d597bb9e6d0
#
_entry.id   9bcffb15ad371dce903a0d597bb9e6d0
#
_cell.length_a   1.000
_cell.length_b   1.000
_cell.length_c   1.000
_cell.angle_alpha   90.00
_cell.angle_beta   90.00
_cell.angle_gamma   90.00
#
_symmetry.space_group_name_H-M   'P 1'
#
loop_
_entity.id
_entity.type
_entity.pdbx_description
1 polymer ?
#
loop_
_entity_poly.entity_id
_entity_poly.type
_entity_poly.pdbx_seq_one_letter_code
_entity_poly.pdbx_strand_id
1 'polypeptide(L)'
;MTRRARRLATIAAAALAACQRGEAPSPAAPEPQAPVAAYAPRLMDGLGDHTHPVTTGSELAQRYFDQGLALSFGFNHDAAIDSFREAARLDPDCAMCSWGIAFAWGPNINAPMGPEAGRAAWEAIQEAQRRAPKASAVEREYIDALAKRYAADPNADRAALDRAFADAMRGLHERHPDDLDAATLYAESLMDLTPWNYYTPEGKPREETLVVIRVLESVLERDPQHIGANHYLIHAFEEYAPERAEAAADRLASLAPDAGHLVHMPTHIYWRVGRYDDAVALNEQAAAADVAYFAWCRSSKTYATYYNHNLHFLWAAAASQGRGDLALTTARRLAANIPLEEVPALPFLEDWWPTPLFTLARFGRWDAVLAEPQPPDSLRYATAVWHYARGLALARLGRLDDAQAEYAELEKAANDAEVAKLVFDPAGGTAQERLRVGQHHLRGELAAARGDLEAAAAALEEAVWVQDSMNYIEPPAWYFPVRHALGAVLLQDGRAAEAEAVYRKDLEQYPKNGWSLFGLAQALRAQDKAQDAQWAETGFANAWAKADVKLAASRF
;
A
#
# COMPACT_ATOMS: atom_id res chain seq x y z
N MET A 1 41.02 58.74 5.41
CA MET A 1 41.64 58.92 4.05
C MET A 1 40.70 58.14 3.12
N THR A 2 39.86 58.89 2.45
CA THR A 2 39.80 59.19 1.01
C THR A 2 39.45 57.97 0.15
N ARG A 3 38.50 57.92 -0.75
CA ARG A 3 37.64 58.89 -1.47
C ARG A 3 36.52 58.13 -2.19
N ARG A 4 35.30 58.59 -2.07
CA ARG A 4 34.42 59.22 -3.08
C ARG A 4 33.82 58.23 -4.10
N ALA A 5 32.54 58.01 -4.11
CA ALA A 5 31.36 58.84 -4.38
C ALA A 5 31.27 59.34 -5.84
N ARG A 6 30.05 59.24 -6.35
CA ARG A 6 29.39 59.92 -7.49
C ARG A 6 29.17 58.99 -8.71
N ARG A 7 28.01 58.97 -9.39
CA ARG A 7 27.00 60.02 -9.61
C ARG A 7 25.62 59.44 -9.87
N LEU A 8 24.67 60.13 -9.32
CA LEU A 8 23.27 60.24 -9.72
C LEU A 8 23.11 61.18 -10.95
N ALA A 9 21.91 61.11 -11.49
CA ALA A 9 21.14 62.15 -12.20
C ALA A 9 20.92 61.90 -13.68
N THR A 10 19.68 61.67 -13.99
CA THR A 10 18.58 62.50 -14.48
C THR A 10 18.59 62.69 -15.99
N ILE A 11 17.48 62.43 -16.68
CA ILE A 11 16.61 63.46 -17.25
C ILE A 11 15.34 62.80 -17.78
N ALA A 12 14.19 63.33 -17.31
CA ALA A 12 12.88 63.19 -17.95
C ALA A 12 12.76 64.27 -19.02
N ALA A 13 12.15 63.96 -20.16
CA ALA A 13 11.43 64.91 -20.97
C ALA A 13 10.49 64.19 -21.94
N ALA A 14 9.29 64.63 -21.96
CA ALA A 14 8.15 64.20 -22.74
C ALA A 14 8.26 64.58 -24.22
N ALA A 15 7.60 63.77 -25.08
CA ALA A 15 6.87 64.31 -26.24
C ALA A 15 5.78 63.34 -26.66
N LEU A 16 4.54 63.77 -26.63
CA LEU A 16 3.39 63.21 -27.33
C LEU A 16 3.67 63.17 -28.85
N ALA A 17 3.36 62.07 -29.50
CA ALA A 17 2.81 62.09 -30.87
C ALA A 17 2.18 60.75 -31.25
N ALA A 18 0.92 60.83 -31.59
CA ALA A 18 0.20 60.09 -32.61
C ALA A 18 -0.08 58.59 -32.47
N CYS A 19 -1.34 58.29 -32.23
CA CYS A 19 -2.02 57.04 -32.53
C CYS A 19 -1.74 56.54 -33.94
N GLN A 20 -1.10 55.39 -34.05
CA GLN A 20 -1.34 54.41 -35.11
C GLN A 20 -1.57 53.05 -34.48
N ARG A 21 -2.77 52.53 -34.64
CA ARG A 21 -3.15 51.16 -34.27
C ARG A 21 -2.38 50.24 -35.20
N GLY A 22 -1.26 49.70 -34.71
CA GLY A 22 -0.67 48.51 -35.28
C GLY A 22 -1.38 47.31 -34.66
N GLU A 23 -2.03 46.50 -35.48
CA GLU A 23 -2.52 45.19 -35.08
C GLU A 23 -1.36 44.37 -34.51
N ALA A 24 -1.54 43.88 -33.28
CA ALA A 24 -0.60 42.91 -32.70
C ALA A 24 -0.57 41.68 -33.60
N PRO A 25 0.61 41.14 -33.93
CA PRO A 25 0.69 39.88 -34.69
C PRO A 25 -0.09 38.80 -33.93
N SER A 26 -1.01 38.14 -34.63
CA SER A 26 -1.71 36.96 -34.18
C SER A 26 -0.65 35.93 -33.67
N PRO A 27 -0.86 35.30 -32.52
CA PRO A 27 0.07 34.25 -32.08
C PRO A 27 0.19 33.23 -33.19
N ALA A 28 1.44 32.94 -33.61
CA ALA A 28 1.73 31.92 -34.60
C ALA A 28 1.05 30.64 -34.14
N ALA A 29 0.37 29.97 -35.08
CA ALA A 29 -0.17 28.64 -34.83
C ALA A 29 0.95 27.74 -34.27
N PRO A 30 0.69 26.91 -33.23
CA PRO A 30 1.69 26.00 -32.74
C PRO A 30 2.21 25.17 -33.90
N GLU A 31 3.52 25.11 -34.05
CA GLU A 31 4.15 24.20 -35.01
C GLU A 31 3.60 22.78 -34.75
N PRO A 32 3.29 22.01 -35.82
CA PRO A 32 2.85 20.65 -35.66
C PRO A 32 3.96 19.92 -34.88
N GLN A 33 3.64 19.52 -33.64
CA GLN A 33 4.54 18.68 -32.86
C GLN A 33 4.85 17.46 -33.70
N ALA A 34 6.16 17.17 -33.87
CA ALA A 34 6.60 15.94 -34.51
C ALA A 34 5.82 14.76 -33.91
N PRO A 35 5.35 13.80 -34.74
CA PRO A 35 4.61 12.66 -34.19
C PRO A 35 5.46 12.04 -33.10
N VAL A 36 4.93 12.04 -31.87
CA VAL A 36 5.54 11.34 -30.75
C VAL A 36 5.75 9.91 -31.24
N ALA A 37 7.01 9.47 -31.32
CA ALA A 37 7.32 8.10 -31.73
C ALA A 37 6.36 7.17 -30.99
N ALA A 38 5.65 6.32 -31.74
CA ALA A 38 4.67 5.43 -31.15
C ALA A 38 5.37 4.63 -30.05
N TYR A 39 4.92 4.78 -28.81
CA TYR A 39 5.45 4.01 -27.68
C TYR A 39 5.21 2.54 -27.99
N ALA A 40 6.27 1.76 -28.10
CA ALA A 40 6.19 0.30 -28.16
C ALA A 40 6.67 -0.24 -26.82
N PRO A 41 5.86 -1.05 -26.13
CA PRO A 41 6.29 -1.65 -24.88
C PRO A 41 7.51 -2.53 -25.12
N ARG A 42 8.40 -2.62 -24.11
CA ARG A 42 9.56 -3.53 -24.18
C ARG A 42 9.16 -4.88 -23.62
N LEU A 43 9.73 -5.95 -24.17
CA LEU A 43 9.70 -7.24 -23.48
C LEU A 43 10.57 -7.14 -22.23
N MET A 44 10.04 -7.63 -21.12
CA MET A 44 10.69 -7.73 -19.82
C MET A 44 11.16 -9.17 -19.63
N ASP A 45 12.45 -9.37 -19.30
CA ASP A 45 12.98 -10.72 -19.11
C ASP A 45 12.67 -11.29 -17.73
N GLY A 46 12.40 -10.42 -16.73
CA GLY A 46 12.20 -10.78 -15.33
C GLY A 46 10.74 -10.90 -14.89
N LEU A 47 9.82 -11.35 -15.76
CA LEU A 47 8.41 -11.62 -15.41
C LEU A 47 8.10 -13.13 -15.24
N GLY A 48 9.14 -13.97 -15.19
CA GLY A 48 8.99 -15.43 -15.10
C GLY A 48 8.68 -16.10 -16.43
N ASP A 49 8.41 -17.41 -16.37
CA ASP A 49 8.24 -18.26 -17.54
C ASP A 49 6.77 -18.66 -17.76
N HIS A 50 5.82 -17.95 -17.13
CA HIS A 50 4.40 -18.24 -17.27
C HIS A 50 3.94 -18.01 -18.70
N THR A 51 3.28 -19.00 -19.29
CA THR A 51 2.76 -18.93 -20.65
C THR A 51 1.31 -19.43 -20.70
N HIS A 52 0.48 -18.74 -21.48
CA HIS A 52 -0.86 -19.18 -21.83
C HIS A 52 -0.97 -19.22 -23.37
N PRO A 53 -0.90 -20.38 -24.01
CA PRO A 53 -0.93 -20.48 -25.45
C PRO A 53 -2.21 -19.93 -26.06
N VAL A 54 -2.08 -19.00 -27.01
CA VAL A 54 -3.22 -18.42 -27.73
C VAL A 54 -3.12 -18.66 -29.23
N THR A 55 -4.27 -18.64 -29.92
CA THR A 55 -4.31 -18.77 -31.37
C THR A 55 -3.69 -17.51 -32.01
N THR A 56 -2.42 -17.64 -32.41
CA THR A 56 -1.65 -16.61 -33.14
C THR A 56 -0.63 -17.24 -34.04
N GLY A 57 -0.37 -16.60 -35.19
CA GLY A 57 0.71 -16.97 -36.11
C GLY A 57 2.05 -16.29 -35.78
N SER A 58 2.10 -15.44 -34.77
CA SER A 58 3.27 -14.63 -34.41
C SER A 58 3.83 -15.04 -33.05
N GLU A 59 5.02 -15.64 -33.04
CA GLU A 59 5.73 -15.95 -31.76
C GLU A 59 5.93 -14.70 -30.88
N LEU A 60 6.19 -13.55 -31.54
CA LEU A 60 6.37 -12.30 -30.79
C LEU A 60 5.05 -11.80 -30.21
N ALA A 61 3.91 -12.00 -30.89
CA ALA A 61 2.59 -11.70 -30.33
C ALA A 61 2.28 -12.58 -29.12
N GLN A 62 2.63 -13.88 -29.16
CA GLN A 62 2.51 -14.77 -28.01
C GLN A 62 3.31 -14.25 -26.81
N ARG A 63 4.57 -13.88 -27.00
CA ARG A 63 5.41 -13.34 -25.91
C ARG A 63 4.85 -12.06 -25.29
N TYR A 64 4.31 -11.15 -26.09
CA TYR A 64 3.64 -9.96 -25.57
C TYR A 64 2.32 -10.28 -24.87
N PHE A 65 1.60 -11.31 -25.31
CA PHE A 65 0.41 -11.79 -24.62
C PHE A 65 0.77 -12.36 -23.25
N ASP A 66 1.77 -13.23 -23.16
CA ASP A 66 2.25 -13.81 -21.90
C ASP A 66 2.73 -12.73 -20.93
N GLN A 67 3.48 -11.73 -21.42
CA GLN A 67 3.86 -10.55 -20.63
C GLN A 67 2.63 -9.79 -20.10
N GLY A 68 1.64 -9.57 -20.97
CA GLY A 68 0.40 -8.89 -20.58
C GLY A 68 -0.35 -9.65 -19.47
N LEU A 69 -0.39 -10.98 -19.57
CA LEU A 69 -1.04 -11.83 -18.56
C LEU A 69 -0.28 -11.81 -17.23
N ALA A 70 1.04 -11.96 -17.26
CA ALA A 70 1.88 -11.88 -16.05
C ALA A 70 1.76 -10.51 -15.36
N LEU A 71 1.73 -9.41 -16.13
CA LEU A 71 1.51 -8.06 -15.59
C LEU A 71 0.09 -7.87 -15.05
N SER A 72 -0.93 -8.50 -15.65
CA SER A 72 -2.29 -8.50 -15.12
C SER A 72 -2.36 -9.22 -13.79
N PHE A 73 -1.72 -10.39 -13.65
CA PHE A 73 -1.58 -11.09 -12.38
C PHE A 73 -0.80 -10.29 -11.32
N GLY A 74 0.02 -9.32 -11.75
CA GLY A 74 0.75 -8.39 -10.87
C GLY A 74 0.06 -7.03 -10.70
N PHE A 75 -1.20 -6.87 -11.10
CA PHE A 75 -1.99 -5.64 -11.05
C PHE A 75 -1.38 -4.42 -11.76
N ASN A 76 -0.38 -4.65 -12.64
CA ASN A 76 0.15 -3.60 -13.51
C ASN A 76 -0.66 -3.55 -14.80
N HIS A 77 -1.93 -3.18 -14.67
CA HIS A 77 -2.92 -3.21 -15.74
C HIS A 77 -2.55 -2.31 -16.92
N ASP A 78 -1.94 -1.15 -16.69
CA ASP A 78 -1.55 -0.24 -17.79
C ASP A 78 -0.47 -0.85 -18.68
N ALA A 79 0.56 -1.44 -18.09
CA ALA A 79 1.59 -2.13 -18.85
C ALA A 79 1.08 -3.43 -19.49
N ALA A 80 0.12 -4.09 -18.85
CA ALA A 80 -0.59 -5.24 -19.44
C ALA A 80 -1.36 -4.85 -20.69
N ILE A 81 -2.15 -3.75 -20.64
CA ILE A 81 -2.87 -3.20 -21.78
C ILE A 81 -1.92 -2.87 -22.93
N ASP A 82 -0.79 -2.23 -22.65
CA ASP A 82 0.18 -1.89 -23.69
C ASP A 82 0.80 -3.16 -24.31
N SER A 83 1.09 -4.18 -23.52
CA SER A 83 1.59 -5.47 -23.98
C SER A 83 0.57 -6.19 -24.86
N PHE A 84 -0.69 -6.27 -24.43
CA PHE A 84 -1.77 -6.86 -25.24
C PHE A 84 -2.05 -6.07 -26.53
N ARG A 85 -1.95 -4.74 -26.51
CA ARG A 85 -2.06 -3.90 -27.71
C ARG A 85 -0.95 -4.18 -28.69
N GLU A 86 0.28 -4.36 -28.23
CA GLU A 86 1.39 -4.72 -29.10
C GLU A 86 1.22 -6.12 -29.68
N ALA A 87 0.75 -7.09 -28.88
CA ALA A 87 0.39 -8.42 -29.36
C ALA A 87 -0.69 -8.34 -30.47
N ALA A 88 -1.74 -7.55 -30.26
CA ALA A 88 -2.82 -7.34 -31.26
C ALA A 88 -2.33 -6.60 -32.50
N ARG A 89 -1.31 -5.74 -32.40
CA ARG A 89 -0.68 -5.07 -33.55
C ARG A 89 0.16 -6.02 -34.36
N LEU A 90 0.87 -6.94 -33.70
CA LEU A 90 1.71 -7.96 -34.35
C LEU A 90 0.90 -9.05 -35.05
N ASP A 91 -0.26 -9.39 -34.45
CA ASP A 91 -1.23 -10.30 -35.06
C ASP A 91 -2.66 -9.74 -34.93
N PRO A 92 -3.16 -9.02 -35.95
CA PRO A 92 -4.49 -8.44 -35.94
C PRO A 92 -5.63 -9.47 -35.88
N ASP A 93 -5.36 -10.75 -36.12
CA ASP A 93 -6.34 -11.83 -36.03
C ASP A 93 -6.42 -12.49 -34.65
N CYS A 94 -5.47 -12.19 -33.77
CA CYS A 94 -5.43 -12.69 -32.40
C CYS A 94 -6.62 -12.17 -31.58
N ALA A 95 -7.62 -13.00 -31.37
CA ALA A 95 -8.82 -12.65 -30.59
C ALA A 95 -8.50 -12.49 -29.09
N MET A 96 -7.64 -13.38 -28.53
CA MET A 96 -7.22 -13.33 -27.13
C MET A 96 -6.38 -12.08 -26.82
N CYS A 97 -5.66 -11.51 -27.79
CA CYS A 97 -4.97 -10.25 -27.58
C CYS A 97 -5.95 -9.09 -27.27
N SER A 98 -7.12 -9.07 -27.93
CA SER A 98 -8.19 -8.12 -27.62
C SER A 98 -8.93 -8.46 -26.33
N TRP A 99 -9.08 -9.75 -26.01
CA TRP A 99 -9.57 -10.22 -24.71
C TRP A 99 -8.68 -9.72 -23.57
N GLY A 100 -7.36 -9.84 -23.70
CA GLY A 100 -6.40 -9.35 -22.69
C GLY A 100 -6.52 -7.84 -22.44
N ILE A 101 -6.70 -7.04 -23.50
CA ILE A 101 -6.97 -5.60 -23.36
C ILE A 101 -8.25 -5.38 -22.55
N ALA A 102 -9.33 -6.11 -22.86
CA ALA A 102 -10.60 -5.99 -22.14
C ALA A 102 -10.45 -6.44 -20.67
N PHE A 103 -9.72 -7.52 -20.41
CA PHE A 103 -9.47 -8.04 -19.07
C PHE A 103 -8.72 -7.02 -18.21
N ALA A 104 -7.63 -6.46 -18.72
CA ALA A 104 -6.81 -5.50 -17.99
C ALA A 104 -7.48 -4.11 -17.81
N TRP A 105 -8.53 -3.77 -18.55
CA TRP A 105 -9.39 -2.63 -18.26
C TRP A 105 -10.41 -2.89 -17.14
N GLY A 106 -10.59 -4.14 -16.75
CA GLY A 106 -11.49 -4.55 -15.67
C GLY A 106 -11.00 -4.12 -14.29
N PRO A 107 -11.86 -4.26 -13.27
CA PRO A 107 -11.46 -4.04 -11.89
C PRO A 107 -10.54 -5.18 -11.41
N ASN A 108 -9.82 -4.91 -10.33
CA ASN A 108 -9.21 -5.92 -9.48
C ASN A 108 -9.49 -5.57 -8.00
N ILE A 109 -9.09 -6.41 -7.08
CA ILE A 109 -9.37 -6.25 -5.65
C ILE A 109 -8.85 -4.94 -5.05
N ASN A 110 -7.83 -4.31 -5.67
CA ASN A 110 -7.23 -3.05 -5.22
C ASN A 110 -7.76 -1.82 -5.96
N ALA A 111 -8.37 -2.02 -7.14
CA ALA A 111 -8.76 -0.90 -7.99
C ALA A 111 -10.15 -1.13 -8.62
N PRO A 112 -11.17 -0.37 -8.21
CA PRO A 112 -12.48 -0.40 -8.85
C PRO A 112 -12.41 0.17 -10.27
N MET A 113 -13.26 -0.33 -11.16
CA MET A 113 -13.36 0.14 -12.54
C MET A 113 -14.25 1.37 -12.64
N GLY A 114 -13.71 2.48 -13.16
CA GLY A 114 -14.48 3.68 -13.47
C GLY A 114 -15.23 3.59 -14.82
N PRO A 115 -16.16 4.55 -15.11
CA PRO A 115 -16.97 4.54 -16.34
C PRO A 115 -16.15 4.62 -17.63
N GLU A 116 -14.99 5.28 -17.61
CA GLU A 116 -14.09 5.37 -18.78
C GLU A 116 -13.44 4.02 -19.08
N ALA A 117 -12.91 3.35 -18.05
CA ALA A 117 -12.37 2.00 -18.17
C ALA A 117 -13.45 1.01 -18.62
N GLY A 118 -14.68 1.14 -18.14
CA GLY A 118 -15.81 0.33 -18.58
C GLY A 118 -16.14 0.45 -20.06
N ARG A 119 -16.07 1.66 -20.62
CA ARG A 119 -16.23 1.87 -22.07
C ARG A 119 -15.09 1.23 -22.86
N ALA A 120 -13.85 1.43 -22.42
CA ALA A 120 -12.67 0.85 -23.09
C ALA A 120 -12.70 -0.68 -23.05
N ALA A 121 -13.06 -1.27 -21.90
CA ALA A 121 -13.24 -2.72 -21.76
C ALA A 121 -14.33 -3.27 -22.68
N TRP A 122 -15.49 -2.58 -22.74
CA TRP A 122 -16.57 -2.94 -23.66
C TRP A 122 -16.14 -2.92 -25.12
N GLU A 123 -15.46 -1.87 -25.56
CA GLU A 123 -14.96 -1.77 -26.95
C GLU A 123 -13.96 -2.89 -27.27
N ALA A 124 -13.04 -3.19 -26.35
CA ALA A 124 -12.05 -4.24 -26.51
C ALA A 124 -12.67 -5.64 -26.55
N ILE A 125 -13.68 -5.94 -25.70
CA ILE A 125 -14.34 -7.24 -25.74
C ILE A 125 -15.21 -7.43 -26.99
N GLN A 126 -15.82 -6.35 -27.51
CA GLN A 126 -16.52 -6.41 -28.81
C GLN A 126 -15.54 -6.73 -29.95
N GLU A 127 -14.31 -6.22 -29.90
CA GLU A 127 -13.27 -6.56 -30.86
C GLU A 127 -12.85 -8.03 -30.75
N ALA A 128 -12.67 -8.54 -29.52
CA ALA A 128 -12.39 -9.95 -29.30
C ALA A 128 -13.50 -10.84 -29.87
N GLN A 129 -14.77 -10.50 -29.65
CA GLN A 129 -15.93 -11.23 -30.21
C GLN A 129 -15.98 -11.20 -31.74
N ARG A 130 -15.62 -10.08 -32.38
CA ARG A 130 -15.52 -10.03 -33.87
C ARG A 130 -14.46 -10.99 -34.42
N ARG A 131 -13.37 -11.18 -33.67
CA ARG A 131 -12.24 -12.06 -34.04
C ARG A 131 -12.44 -13.50 -33.59
N ALA A 132 -13.34 -13.78 -32.67
CA ALA A 132 -13.63 -15.09 -32.08
C ALA A 132 -13.84 -16.24 -33.11
N PRO A 133 -14.39 -16.02 -34.33
CA PRO A 133 -14.48 -17.09 -35.31
C PRO A 133 -13.15 -17.71 -35.72
N LYS A 134 -12.02 -17.01 -35.53
CA LYS A 134 -10.66 -17.50 -35.79
C LYS A 134 -9.99 -18.16 -34.60
N ALA A 135 -10.55 -17.99 -33.40
CA ALA A 135 -10.04 -18.52 -32.16
C ALA A 135 -10.41 -20.01 -31.97
N SER A 136 -9.69 -20.70 -31.09
CA SER A 136 -10.03 -22.06 -30.66
C SER A 136 -11.36 -22.10 -29.90
N ALA A 137 -11.88 -23.30 -29.65
CA ALA A 137 -13.14 -23.44 -28.92
C ALA A 137 -13.03 -22.90 -27.48
N VAL A 138 -11.92 -23.17 -26.79
CA VAL A 138 -11.66 -22.72 -25.41
C VAL A 138 -11.50 -21.20 -25.36
N GLU A 139 -10.74 -20.61 -26.28
CA GLU A 139 -10.59 -19.16 -26.35
C GLU A 139 -11.93 -18.43 -26.55
N ARG A 140 -12.84 -19.00 -27.37
CA ARG A 140 -14.18 -18.44 -27.50
C ARG A 140 -14.95 -18.46 -26.20
N GLU A 141 -14.79 -19.49 -25.37
CA GLU A 141 -15.42 -19.56 -24.05
C GLU A 141 -14.85 -18.52 -23.09
N TYR A 142 -13.54 -18.24 -23.12
CA TYR A 142 -12.92 -17.13 -22.39
C TYR A 142 -13.50 -15.77 -22.80
N ILE A 143 -13.63 -15.54 -24.13
CA ILE A 143 -14.20 -14.31 -24.67
C ILE A 143 -15.67 -14.15 -24.24
N ASP A 144 -16.46 -15.21 -24.33
CA ASP A 144 -17.88 -15.21 -23.96
C ASP A 144 -18.07 -15.01 -22.44
N ALA A 145 -17.18 -15.57 -21.63
CA ALA A 145 -17.20 -15.37 -20.18
C ALA A 145 -16.90 -13.92 -19.82
N LEU A 146 -15.80 -13.35 -20.34
CA LEU A 146 -15.43 -11.96 -20.06
C LEU A 146 -16.46 -10.95 -20.61
N ALA A 147 -17.12 -11.26 -21.72
CA ALA A 147 -18.18 -10.42 -22.25
C ALA A 147 -19.38 -10.24 -21.29
N LYS A 148 -19.55 -11.13 -20.31
CA LYS A 148 -20.57 -10.98 -19.23
C LYS A 148 -20.24 -9.87 -18.24
N ARG A 149 -18.95 -9.50 -18.12
CA ARG A 149 -18.45 -8.49 -17.18
C ARG A 149 -18.74 -7.06 -17.65
N TYR A 150 -19.03 -6.84 -18.94
CA TYR A 150 -19.13 -5.51 -19.52
C TYR A 150 -20.47 -5.27 -20.21
N ALA A 151 -20.88 -4.00 -20.29
CA ALA A 151 -22.09 -3.56 -20.97
C ALA A 151 -21.83 -2.27 -21.75
N ALA A 152 -22.66 -2.00 -22.77
CA ALA A 152 -22.60 -0.76 -23.54
C ALA A 152 -22.91 0.48 -22.68
N ASP A 153 -23.76 0.32 -21.65
CA ASP A 153 -24.03 1.37 -20.68
C ASP A 153 -22.91 1.39 -19.62
N PRO A 154 -22.10 2.45 -19.52
CA PRO A 154 -21.04 2.55 -18.54
C PRO A 154 -21.54 2.65 -17.09
N ASN A 155 -22.84 2.89 -16.87
CA ASN A 155 -23.49 2.97 -15.57
C ASN A 155 -24.29 1.69 -15.24
N ALA A 156 -24.12 0.61 -16.01
CA ALA A 156 -24.75 -0.66 -15.71
C ALA A 156 -24.36 -1.17 -14.32
N ASP A 157 -25.24 -1.99 -13.73
CA ASP A 157 -25.02 -2.57 -12.40
C ASP A 157 -23.75 -3.43 -12.38
N ARG A 158 -22.70 -2.86 -11.80
CA ARG A 158 -21.36 -3.49 -11.72
C ARG A 158 -21.42 -4.81 -10.97
N ALA A 159 -22.14 -4.87 -9.85
CA ALA A 159 -22.22 -6.07 -9.04
C ALA A 159 -22.91 -7.24 -9.77
N ALA A 160 -23.96 -6.94 -10.55
CA ALA A 160 -24.63 -7.94 -11.39
C ALA A 160 -23.72 -8.45 -12.51
N LEU A 161 -22.94 -7.56 -13.14
CA LEU A 161 -22.01 -7.92 -14.22
C LEU A 161 -20.83 -8.74 -13.69
N ASP A 162 -20.25 -8.37 -12.54
CA ASP A 162 -19.16 -9.12 -11.93
C ASP A 162 -19.62 -10.52 -11.48
N ARG A 163 -20.85 -10.64 -10.93
CA ARG A 163 -21.44 -11.94 -10.62
C ARG A 163 -21.65 -12.78 -11.88
N ALA A 164 -22.14 -12.20 -12.96
CA ALA A 164 -22.33 -12.92 -14.22
C ALA A 164 -21.00 -13.41 -14.82
N PHE A 165 -19.92 -12.62 -14.66
CA PHE A 165 -18.58 -13.03 -15.05
C PHE A 165 -18.07 -14.19 -14.18
N ALA A 166 -18.17 -14.09 -12.85
CA ALA A 166 -17.75 -15.15 -11.94
C ALA A 166 -18.51 -16.48 -12.20
N ASP A 167 -19.81 -16.41 -12.47
CA ASP A 167 -20.62 -17.61 -12.83
C ASP A 167 -20.17 -18.20 -14.18
N ALA A 168 -19.81 -17.37 -15.14
CA ALA A 168 -19.30 -17.82 -16.44
C ALA A 168 -17.90 -18.45 -16.32
N MET A 169 -17.01 -17.86 -15.49
CA MET A 169 -15.66 -18.40 -15.21
C MET A 169 -15.74 -19.72 -14.45
N ARG A 170 -16.71 -19.86 -13.51
CA ARG A 170 -16.98 -21.16 -12.89
C ARG A 170 -17.28 -22.23 -13.94
N GLY A 171 -18.20 -21.94 -14.87
CA GLY A 171 -18.54 -22.87 -15.95
C GLY A 171 -17.37 -23.21 -16.87
N LEU A 172 -16.50 -22.24 -17.16
CA LEU A 172 -15.27 -22.45 -17.94
C LEU A 172 -14.33 -23.41 -17.19
N HIS A 173 -14.02 -23.11 -15.93
CA HIS A 173 -13.18 -23.97 -15.07
C HIS A 173 -13.73 -25.40 -14.96
N GLU A 174 -15.04 -25.57 -14.77
CA GLU A 174 -15.67 -26.90 -14.66
C GLU A 174 -15.55 -27.72 -15.97
N ARG A 175 -15.62 -27.07 -17.14
CA ARG A 175 -15.47 -27.74 -18.44
C ARG A 175 -14.02 -28.01 -18.82
N HIS A 176 -13.10 -27.18 -18.34
CA HIS A 176 -11.67 -27.26 -18.64
C HIS A 176 -10.86 -27.36 -17.33
N PRO A 177 -11.00 -28.48 -16.56
CA PRO A 177 -10.37 -28.60 -15.24
C PRO A 177 -8.84 -28.64 -15.29
N ASP A 178 -8.26 -28.85 -16.47
CA ASP A 178 -6.81 -28.86 -16.68
C ASP A 178 -6.24 -27.48 -17.03
N ASP A 179 -7.10 -26.49 -17.29
CA ASP A 179 -6.71 -25.11 -17.54
C ASP A 179 -6.54 -24.38 -16.18
N LEU A 180 -5.28 -24.19 -15.80
CA LEU A 180 -4.92 -23.58 -14.52
C LEU A 180 -5.17 -22.07 -14.50
N ASP A 181 -5.08 -21.39 -15.65
CA ASP A 181 -5.44 -19.98 -15.77
C ASP A 181 -6.95 -19.77 -15.63
N ALA A 182 -7.78 -20.66 -16.24
CA ALA A 182 -9.23 -20.61 -16.04
C ALA A 182 -9.59 -20.78 -14.56
N ALA A 183 -8.92 -21.69 -13.86
CA ALA A 183 -9.10 -21.88 -12.43
C ALA A 183 -8.69 -20.62 -11.64
N THR A 184 -7.53 -20.05 -11.94
CA THR A 184 -6.98 -18.87 -11.25
C THR A 184 -7.86 -17.64 -11.48
N LEU A 185 -8.32 -17.41 -12.72
CA LEU A 185 -9.23 -16.29 -13.05
C LEU A 185 -10.64 -16.50 -12.48
N TYR A 186 -11.08 -17.74 -12.32
CA TYR A 186 -12.30 -18.01 -11.56
C TYR A 186 -12.16 -17.61 -10.09
N ALA A 187 -11.04 -17.97 -9.45
CA ALA A 187 -10.79 -17.57 -8.08
C ALA A 187 -10.72 -16.04 -7.94
N GLU A 188 -10.00 -15.36 -8.84
CA GLU A 188 -9.92 -13.89 -8.88
C GLU A 188 -11.29 -13.24 -9.05
N SER A 189 -12.11 -13.74 -9.98
CA SER A 189 -13.46 -13.22 -10.20
C SER A 189 -14.37 -13.32 -8.97
N LEU A 190 -14.17 -14.32 -8.11
CA LEU A 190 -14.86 -14.43 -6.81
C LEU A 190 -14.32 -13.42 -5.79
N MET A 191 -13.01 -13.16 -5.80
CA MET A 191 -12.40 -12.17 -4.91
C MET A 191 -12.90 -10.76 -5.23
N ASP A 192 -13.10 -10.44 -6.52
CA ASP A 192 -13.63 -9.15 -6.98
C ASP A 192 -15.09 -8.89 -6.60
N LEU A 193 -15.86 -9.91 -6.22
CA LEU A 193 -17.24 -9.71 -5.75
C LEU A 193 -17.32 -9.02 -4.40
N THR A 194 -16.31 -9.22 -3.56
CA THR A 194 -16.25 -8.67 -2.20
C THR A 194 -14.81 -8.30 -1.85
N PRO A 195 -14.18 -7.34 -2.56
CA PRO A 195 -12.78 -6.98 -2.32
C PRO A 195 -12.52 -6.68 -0.85
N TRP A 196 -11.47 -7.28 -0.29
CA TRP A 196 -11.05 -7.11 1.11
C TRP A 196 -12.07 -7.54 2.19
N ASN A 197 -13.19 -8.16 1.81
CA ASN A 197 -14.20 -8.64 2.73
C ASN A 197 -14.35 -10.17 2.66
N TYR A 198 -13.23 -10.86 2.83
CA TYR A 198 -13.13 -12.32 2.67
C TYR A 198 -13.51 -13.10 3.92
N TYR A 199 -13.50 -12.44 5.09
CA TYR A 199 -13.77 -13.06 6.38
C TYR A 199 -14.89 -12.33 7.12
N THR A 200 -15.46 -13.01 8.12
CA THR A 200 -16.35 -12.35 9.10
C THR A 200 -15.51 -11.67 10.16
N PRO A 201 -16.09 -10.75 10.97
CA PRO A 201 -15.37 -10.14 12.09
C PRO A 201 -14.78 -11.15 13.10
N GLU A 202 -15.35 -12.37 13.16
CA GLU A 202 -14.85 -13.46 14.01
C GLU A 202 -13.73 -14.28 13.34
N GLY A 203 -13.22 -13.85 12.17
CA GLY A 203 -12.15 -14.52 11.44
C GLY A 203 -12.56 -15.79 10.71
N LYS A 204 -13.85 -15.99 10.43
CA LYS A 204 -14.32 -17.14 9.66
C LYS A 204 -14.35 -16.80 8.17
N PRO A 205 -13.75 -17.61 7.29
CA PRO A 205 -13.84 -17.38 5.85
C PRO A 205 -15.28 -17.46 5.36
N ARG A 206 -15.64 -16.57 4.44
CA ARG A 206 -16.94 -16.60 3.74
C ARG A 206 -17.01 -17.78 2.77
N GLU A 207 -18.18 -18.13 2.27
CA GLU A 207 -18.34 -19.26 1.35
C GLU A 207 -17.50 -19.11 0.09
N GLU A 208 -17.53 -17.94 -0.54
CA GLU A 208 -16.72 -17.65 -1.73
C GLU A 208 -15.22 -17.76 -1.42
N THR A 209 -14.76 -17.29 -0.26
CA THR A 209 -13.37 -17.39 0.18
C THR A 209 -12.92 -18.85 0.31
N LEU A 210 -13.79 -19.72 0.81
CA LEU A 210 -13.49 -21.18 0.87
C LEU A 210 -13.34 -21.79 -0.53
N VAL A 211 -14.10 -21.28 -1.52
CA VAL A 211 -13.95 -21.72 -2.92
C VAL A 211 -12.63 -21.20 -3.50
N VAL A 212 -12.35 -19.91 -3.32
CA VAL A 212 -11.09 -19.27 -3.75
C VAL A 212 -9.88 -20.07 -3.24
N ILE A 213 -9.80 -20.32 -1.93
CA ILE A 213 -8.71 -21.06 -1.32
C ILE A 213 -8.55 -22.45 -1.95
N ARG A 214 -9.62 -23.24 -2.05
CA ARG A 214 -9.56 -24.59 -2.64
C ARG A 214 -9.09 -24.58 -4.09
N VAL A 215 -9.59 -23.65 -4.89
CA VAL A 215 -9.22 -23.54 -6.30
C VAL A 215 -7.75 -23.18 -6.43
N LEU A 216 -7.27 -22.15 -5.71
CA LEU A 216 -5.88 -21.72 -5.78
C LEU A 216 -4.91 -22.77 -5.22
N GLU A 217 -5.24 -23.45 -4.12
CA GLU A 217 -4.46 -24.58 -3.59
C GLU A 217 -4.37 -25.72 -4.63
N SER A 218 -5.47 -26.05 -5.30
CA SER A 218 -5.48 -27.07 -6.37
C SER A 218 -4.63 -26.68 -7.59
N VAL A 219 -4.59 -25.39 -7.95
CA VAL A 219 -3.68 -24.89 -8.99
C VAL A 219 -2.24 -25.08 -8.55
N LEU A 220 -1.89 -24.66 -7.33
CA LEU A 220 -0.51 -24.72 -6.79
C LEU A 220 -0.02 -26.14 -6.49
N GLU A 221 -0.91 -27.11 -6.28
CA GLU A 221 -0.56 -28.55 -6.22
C GLU A 221 -0.07 -29.07 -7.58
N ARG A 222 -0.58 -28.52 -8.68
CA ARG A 222 -0.28 -28.94 -10.06
C ARG A 222 0.83 -28.11 -10.69
N ASP A 223 0.82 -26.80 -10.45
CA ASP A 223 1.87 -25.85 -10.83
C ASP A 223 2.24 -24.94 -9.66
N PRO A 224 3.23 -25.31 -8.85
CA PRO A 224 3.70 -24.49 -7.74
C PRO A 224 4.24 -23.11 -8.15
N GLN A 225 4.59 -22.92 -9.43
CA GLN A 225 5.17 -21.68 -9.95
C GLN A 225 4.12 -20.74 -10.61
N HIS A 226 2.84 -21.09 -10.58
CA HIS A 226 1.80 -20.26 -11.17
C HIS A 226 1.73 -18.90 -10.46
N ILE A 227 2.14 -17.83 -11.16
CA ILE A 227 2.30 -16.47 -10.62
C ILE A 227 1.01 -15.97 -9.99
N GLY A 228 -0.10 -15.98 -10.74
CA GLY A 228 -1.40 -15.48 -10.28
C GLY A 228 -1.92 -16.25 -9.06
N ALA A 229 -1.80 -17.58 -9.06
CA ALA A 229 -2.28 -18.40 -7.95
C ALA A 229 -1.49 -18.16 -6.64
N ASN A 230 -0.15 -18.01 -6.71
CA ASN A 230 0.64 -17.64 -5.54
C ASN A 230 0.26 -16.23 -5.02
N HIS A 231 0.08 -15.26 -5.91
CA HIS A 231 -0.31 -13.90 -5.56
C HIS A 231 -1.67 -13.84 -4.87
N TYR A 232 -2.70 -14.41 -5.49
CA TYR A 232 -4.06 -14.37 -4.96
C TYR A 232 -4.23 -15.19 -3.68
N LEU A 233 -3.46 -16.28 -3.52
CA LEU A 233 -3.48 -17.04 -2.27
C LEU A 233 -2.89 -16.25 -1.10
N ILE A 234 -1.89 -15.38 -1.33
CA ILE A 234 -1.38 -14.45 -0.32
C ILE A 234 -2.52 -13.54 0.14
N HIS A 235 -3.22 -12.87 -0.78
CA HIS A 235 -4.36 -12.01 -0.44
C HIS A 235 -5.49 -12.75 0.27
N ALA A 236 -5.71 -14.03 -0.05
CA ALA A 236 -6.75 -14.82 0.60
C ALA A 236 -6.43 -15.16 2.07
N PHE A 237 -5.15 -15.14 2.48
CA PHE A 237 -4.73 -15.55 3.82
C PHE A 237 -4.09 -14.46 4.68
N GLU A 238 -3.66 -13.33 4.11
CA GLU A 238 -2.86 -12.35 4.83
C GLU A 238 -3.54 -11.81 6.10
N GLU A 239 -4.88 -11.70 6.11
CA GLU A 239 -5.61 -11.17 7.26
C GLU A 239 -5.71 -12.16 8.43
N TYR A 240 -6.08 -13.42 8.19
CA TYR A 240 -6.46 -14.33 9.27
C TYR A 240 -5.66 -15.62 9.40
N ALA A 241 -4.95 -16.05 8.37
CA ALA A 241 -4.19 -17.30 8.42
C ALA A 241 -2.88 -17.20 7.61
N PRO A 242 -2.04 -16.17 7.87
CA PRO A 242 -0.87 -15.87 7.04
C PRO A 242 0.12 -17.04 6.96
N GLU A 243 0.22 -17.88 7.99
CA GLU A 243 1.09 -19.06 8.00
C GLU A 243 0.75 -20.07 6.90
N ARG A 244 -0.50 -20.08 6.42
CA ARG A 244 -0.92 -20.97 5.31
C ARG A 244 -0.40 -20.51 3.95
N ALA A 245 -0.11 -19.23 3.80
CA ALA A 245 0.43 -18.66 2.56
C ALA A 245 1.97 -18.55 2.57
N GLU A 246 2.67 -18.95 3.63
CA GLU A 246 4.13 -18.79 3.74
C GLU A 246 4.87 -19.47 2.58
N ALA A 247 4.45 -20.69 2.20
CA ALA A 247 5.03 -21.39 1.07
C ALA A 247 4.74 -20.71 -0.29
N ALA A 248 3.57 -20.08 -0.46
CA ALA A 248 3.25 -19.29 -1.65
C ALA A 248 4.08 -18.01 -1.71
N ALA A 249 4.26 -17.35 -0.56
CA ALA A 249 5.11 -16.17 -0.42
C ALA A 249 6.58 -16.49 -0.78
N ASP A 250 7.14 -17.58 -0.24
CA ASP A 250 8.50 -18.00 -0.53
C ASP A 250 8.73 -18.30 -2.03
N ARG A 251 7.74 -18.87 -2.72
CA ARG A 251 7.82 -19.11 -4.16
C ARG A 251 7.73 -17.79 -4.95
N LEU A 252 6.73 -16.96 -4.65
CA LEU A 252 6.47 -15.74 -5.39
C LEU A 252 7.65 -14.74 -5.32
N ALA A 253 8.39 -14.73 -4.22
CA ALA A 253 9.55 -13.86 -3.98
C ALA A 253 10.59 -13.85 -5.11
N SER A 254 10.64 -14.90 -5.94
CA SER A 254 11.63 -15.07 -7.01
C SER A 254 11.02 -15.29 -8.41
N LEU A 255 9.69 -15.42 -8.53
CA LEU A 255 9.06 -15.79 -9.80
C LEU A 255 9.07 -14.65 -10.83
N ALA A 256 8.91 -13.40 -10.39
CA ALA A 256 8.80 -12.24 -11.27
C ALA A 256 9.61 -11.05 -10.74
N PRO A 257 10.96 -11.10 -10.76
CA PRO A 257 11.82 -10.13 -10.10
C PRO A 257 11.72 -8.70 -10.65
N ASP A 258 11.23 -8.50 -11.88
CA ASP A 258 11.03 -7.18 -12.49
C ASP A 258 9.62 -6.61 -12.24
N ALA A 259 8.72 -7.38 -11.62
CA ALA A 259 7.39 -6.94 -11.25
C ALA A 259 7.37 -6.49 -9.77
N GLY A 260 7.62 -5.19 -9.53
CA GLY A 260 7.78 -4.67 -8.16
C GLY A 260 6.66 -5.07 -7.20
N HIS A 261 5.40 -5.03 -7.64
CA HIS A 261 4.28 -5.48 -6.81
C HIS A 261 4.36 -6.98 -6.45
N LEU A 262 4.69 -7.85 -7.41
CA LEU A 262 4.82 -9.29 -7.13
C LEU A 262 6.01 -9.62 -6.21
N VAL A 263 7.10 -8.87 -6.31
CA VAL A 263 8.24 -8.98 -5.38
C VAL A 263 7.85 -8.51 -3.98
N HIS A 264 6.99 -7.51 -3.87
CA HIS A 264 6.49 -6.97 -2.61
C HIS A 264 5.50 -7.94 -1.91
N MET A 265 4.61 -8.59 -2.64
CA MET A 265 3.49 -9.35 -2.08
C MET A 265 3.86 -10.38 -1.00
N PRO A 266 4.97 -11.14 -1.09
CA PRO A 266 5.40 -12.01 0.00
C PRO A 266 5.57 -11.30 1.34
N THR A 267 5.83 -9.98 1.32
CA THR A 267 6.12 -9.23 2.54
C THR A 267 4.89 -9.03 3.43
N HIS A 268 3.68 -9.09 2.89
CA HIS A 268 2.44 -9.18 3.66
C HIS A 268 2.47 -10.37 4.61
N ILE A 269 2.78 -11.54 4.08
CA ILE A 269 2.89 -12.77 4.88
C ILE A 269 4.06 -12.69 5.84
N TYR A 270 5.24 -12.27 5.36
CA TYR A 270 6.43 -12.17 6.22
C TYR A 270 6.24 -11.22 7.40
N TRP A 271 5.55 -10.10 7.19
CA TRP A 271 5.15 -9.21 8.26
C TRP A 271 4.31 -9.92 9.31
N ARG A 272 3.28 -10.65 8.88
CA ARG A 272 2.32 -11.33 9.75
C ARG A 272 2.93 -12.50 10.52
N VAL A 273 3.93 -13.19 9.97
CA VAL A 273 4.62 -14.32 10.64
C VAL A 273 5.92 -13.91 11.35
N GLY A 274 6.23 -12.61 11.36
CA GLY A 274 7.40 -12.06 12.06
C GLY A 274 8.73 -12.32 11.35
N ARG A 275 8.74 -12.42 10.02
CA ARG A 275 9.93 -12.51 9.16
C ARG A 275 10.30 -11.11 8.63
N TYR A 276 10.51 -10.15 9.54
CA TYR A 276 10.73 -8.73 9.18
C TYR A 276 12.00 -8.51 8.35
N ASP A 277 13.04 -9.33 8.52
CA ASP A 277 14.25 -9.27 7.71
C ASP A 277 13.98 -9.54 6.24
N ASP A 278 13.18 -10.56 5.95
CA ASP A 278 12.77 -10.91 4.59
C ASP A 278 11.85 -9.82 4.01
N ALA A 279 10.96 -9.28 4.84
CA ALA A 279 10.08 -8.16 4.44
C ALA A 279 10.90 -6.91 4.07
N VAL A 280 11.93 -6.56 4.83
CA VAL A 280 12.84 -5.46 4.48
C VAL A 280 13.56 -5.73 3.16
N ALA A 281 14.18 -6.90 3.02
CA ALA A 281 14.99 -7.24 1.84
C ALA A 281 14.15 -7.22 0.55
N LEU A 282 12.95 -7.81 0.58
CA LEU A 282 12.08 -7.84 -0.60
C LEU A 282 11.48 -6.48 -0.94
N ASN A 283 11.13 -5.64 0.04
CA ASN A 283 10.67 -4.30 -0.26
C ASN A 283 11.77 -3.38 -0.82
N GLU A 284 13.04 -3.58 -0.41
CA GLU A 284 14.17 -2.92 -1.06
C GLU A 284 14.29 -3.35 -2.53
N GLN A 285 14.12 -4.64 -2.83
CA GLN A 285 14.12 -5.17 -4.20
C GLN A 285 12.92 -4.68 -5.00
N ALA A 286 11.71 -4.73 -4.45
CA ALA A 286 10.49 -4.24 -5.06
C ALA A 286 10.60 -2.76 -5.45
N ALA A 287 11.07 -1.92 -4.51
CA ALA A 287 11.29 -0.51 -4.77
C ALA A 287 12.36 -0.25 -5.84
N ALA A 288 13.39 -1.11 -5.95
CA ALA A 288 14.40 -1.02 -6.99
C ALA A 288 13.84 -1.45 -8.36
N ALA A 289 13.03 -2.51 -8.42
CA ALA A 289 12.34 -2.96 -9.62
C ALA A 289 11.41 -1.88 -10.17
N ASP A 290 10.62 -1.22 -9.31
CA ASP A 290 9.74 -0.12 -9.69
C ASP A 290 10.51 1.08 -10.24
N VAL A 291 11.63 1.47 -9.61
CA VAL A 291 12.48 2.56 -10.12
C VAL A 291 13.07 2.22 -11.50
N ALA A 292 13.50 0.96 -11.69
CA ALA A 292 13.99 0.50 -12.98
C ALA A 292 12.87 0.53 -14.04
N TYR A 293 11.66 0.09 -13.66
CA TYR A 293 10.48 0.14 -14.53
C TYR A 293 10.12 1.58 -14.92
N PHE A 294 10.05 2.52 -13.98
CA PHE A 294 9.72 3.94 -14.24
C PHE A 294 10.76 4.64 -15.14
N ALA A 295 11.98 4.16 -15.20
CA ALA A 295 13.02 4.75 -16.03
C ALA A 295 12.74 4.66 -17.54
N TRP A 296 11.87 3.74 -17.98
CA TRP A 296 11.60 3.51 -19.40
C TRP A 296 10.11 3.42 -19.76
N CYS A 297 9.23 3.20 -18.80
CA CYS A 297 7.80 3.12 -19.07
C CYS A 297 7.11 4.48 -18.89
N ARG A 298 5.98 4.66 -19.56
CA ARG A 298 5.03 5.71 -19.25
C ARG A 298 4.17 5.20 -18.09
N SER A 299 4.65 5.33 -16.86
CA SER A 299 3.91 4.82 -15.73
C SER A 299 2.62 5.59 -15.53
N SER A 300 1.55 4.87 -15.23
CA SER A 300 0.35 5.50 -14.72
C SER A 300 0.56 5.96 -13.28
N LYS A 301 -0.19 6.99 -12.92
CA LYS A 301 -0.26 7.46 -11.52
C LYS A 301 -0.74 6.35 -10.59
N THR A 302 -1.62 5.48 -11.07
CA THR A 302 -2.16 4.34 -10.32
C THR A 302 -1.05 3.38 -9.91
N TYR A 303 -0.17 2.98 -10.83
CA TYR A 303 0.92 2.07 -10.48
C TYR A 303 1.95 2.71 -9.54
N ALA A 304 2.13 4.03 -9.60
CA ALA A 304 3.02 4.74 -8.66
C ALA A 304 2.58 4.60 -7.19
N THR A 305 1.30 4.30 -6.92
CA THR A 305 0.82 4.03 -5.56
C THR A 305 1.39 2.73 -4.99
N TYR A 306 1.61 1.71 -5.81
CA TYR A 306 2.26 0.46 -5.37
C TYR A 306 3.71 0.69 -4.94
N TYR A 307 4.45 1.51 -5.67
CA TYR A 307 5.79 1.90 -5.25
C TYR A 307 5.81 2.60 -3.87
N ASN A 308 4.87 3.51 -3.64
CA ASN A 308 4.74 4.17 -2.34
C ASN A 308 4.34 3.16 -1.25
N HIS A 309 3.49 2.19 -1.56
CA HIS A 309 3.11 1.11 -0.67
C HIS A 309 4.31 0.21 -0.32
N ASN A 310 5.16 -0.13 -1.30
CA ASN A 310 6.40 -0.87 -1.06
C ASN A 310 7.34 -0.11 -0.11
N LEU A 311 7.45 1.22 -0.26
CA LEU A 311 8.21 2.06 0.68
C LEU A 311 7.56 2.12 2.06
N HIS A 312 6.22 2.14 2.13
CA HIS A 312 5.50 2.15 3.40
C HIS A 312 5.74 0.84 4.18
N PHE A 313 5.72 -0.30 3.50
CA PHE A 313 6.07 -1.58 4.09
C PHE A 313 7.53 -1.68 4.52
N LEU A 314 8.46 -1.20 3.69
CA LEU A 314 9.88 -1.13 4.03
C LEU A 314 10.10 -0.32 5.30
N TRP A 315 9.46 0.85 5.39
CA TRP A 315 9.49 1.69 6.58
C TRP A 315 8.98 0.98 7.83
N ALA A 316 7.80 0.36 7.75
CA ALA A 316 7.17 -0.32 8.88
C ALA A 316 8.00 -1.53 9.35
N ALA A 317 8.51 -2.36 8.42
CA ALA A 317 9.35 -3.51 8.73
C ALA A 317 10.67 -3.08 9.38
N ALA A 318 11.33 -2.04 8.86
CA ALA A 318 12.55 -1.47 9.45
C ALA A 318 12.29 -0.91 10.86
N ALA A 319 11.16 -0.21 11.07
CA ALA A 319 10.78 0.31 12.38
C ALA A 319 10.53 -0.81 13.41
N SER A 320 9.96 -1.95 12.98
CA SER A 320 9.73 -3.11 13.83
C SER A 320 11.03 -3.78 14.30
N GLN A 321 12.10 -3.68 13.50
CA GLN A 321 13.42 -4.20 13.81
C GLN A 321 14.33 -3.22 14.55
N GLY A 322 13.87 -2.00 14.88
CA GLY A 322 14.72 -0.98 15.48
C GLY A 322 15.77 -0.38 14.55
N ARG A 323 15.63 -0.50 13.23
CA ARG A 323 16.49 0.08 12.21
C ARG A 323 16.05 1.52 11.91
N GLY A 324 16.27 2.42 12.88
CA GLY A 324 15.73 3.77 12.89
C GLY A 324 16.24 4.65 11.75
N ASP A 325 17.49 4.48 11.31
CA ASP A 325 18.05 5.27 10.20
C ASP A 325 17.48 4.81 8.85
N LEU A 326 17.31 3.51 8.63
CA LEU A 326 16.64 2.99 7.44
C LEU A 326 15.17 3.44 7.41
N ALA A 327 14.48 3.29 8.53
CA ALA A 327 13.08 3.71 8.64
C ALA A 327 12.93 5.22 8.32
N LEU A 328 13.79 6.09 8.88
CA LEU A 328 13.71 7.52 8.63
C LEU A 328 14.04 7.89 7.18
N THR A 329 15.06 7.28 6.59
CA THR A 329 15.42 7.51 5.19
C THR A 329 14.28 7.10 4.26
N THR A 330 13.67 5.96 4.52
CA THR A 330 12.52 5.44 3.75
C THR A 330 11.30 6.35 3.94
N ALA A 331 10.99 6.76 5.16
CA ALA A 331 9.88 7.66 5.46
C ALA A 331 10.02 9.02 4.72
N ARG A 332 11.24 9.58 4.70
CA ARG A 332 11.54 10.83 3.95
C ARG A 332 11.32 10.64 2.45
N ARG A 333 11.74 9.50 1.91
CA ARG A 333 11.54 9.16 0.49
C ARG A 333 10.06 9.00 0.18
N LEU A 334 9.29 8.31 1.03
CA LEU A 334 7.86 8.14 0.89
C LEU A 334 7.14 9.49 0.89
N ALA A 335 7.37 10.33 1.90
CA ALA A 335 6.75 11.65 2.00
C ALA A 335 7.09 12.56 0.80
N ALA A 336 8.32 12.49 0.28
CA ALA A 336 8.76 13.27 -0.87
C ALA A 336 8.10 12.84 -2.20
N ASN A 337 7.56 11.62 -2.27
CA ASN A 337 6.87 11.10 -3.47
C ASN A 337 5.39 11.47 -3.51
N ILE A 338 4.84 12.08 -2.45
CA ILE A 338 3.42 12.42 -2.42
C ILE A 338 3.16 13.67 -3.27
N PRO A 339 2.39 13.56 -4.37
CA PRO A 339 2.01 14.70 -5.19
C PRO A 339 0.92 15.50 -4.48
N LEU A 340 1.29 16.60 -3.82
CA LEU A 340 0.38 17.37 -2.96
C LEU A 340 -0.84 17.91 -3.72
N GLU A 341 -0.69 18.15 -5.02
CA GLU A 341 -1.79 18.58 -5.90
C GLU A 341 -2.86 17.51 -6.13
N GLU A 342 -2.54 16.24 -5.88
CA GLU A 342 -3.47 15.10 -6.04
C GLU A 342 -4.18 14.73 -4.74
N VAL A 343 -3.68 15.15 -3.58
CA VAL A 343 -4.27 14.83 -2.27
C VAL A 343 -5.76 15.21 -2.19
N PRO A 344 -6.25 16.35 -2.72
CA PRO A 344 -7.68 16.64 -2.69
C PRO A 344 -8.56 15.63 -3.44
N ALA A 345 -8.04 15.00 -4.48
CA ALA A 345 -8.74 13.97 -5.26
C ALA A 345 -8.52 12.55 -4.70
N LEU A 346 -7.39 12.33 -4.06
CA LEU A 346 -6.93 11.05 -3.50
C LEU A 346 -6.51 11.24 -2.03
N PRO A 347 -7.45 11.42 -1.11
CA PRO A 347 -7.15 11.77 0.29
C PRO A 347 -6.23 10.77 1.01
N PHE A 348 -6.26 9.50 0.64
CA PHE A 348 -5.40 8.47 1.24
C PHE A 348 -3.90 8.75 1.09
N LEU A 349 -3.49 9.56 0.11
CA LEU A 349 -2.09 9.98 -0.05
C LEU A 349 -1.59 10.80 1.16
N GLU A 350 -2.49 11.51 1.85
CA GLU A 350 -2.13 12.27 3.05
C GLU A 350 -1.74 11.37 4.21
N ASP A 351 -2.24 10.12 4.29
CA ASP A 351 -1.88 9.16 5.34
C ASP A 351 -0.37 8.86 5.38
N TRP A 352 0.26 8.84 4.23
CA TRP A 352 1.70 8.55 4.09
C TRP A 352 2.60 9.74 4.37
N TRP A 353 2.08 10.96 4.24
CA TRP A 353 2.90 12.18 4.36
C TRP A 353 3.57 12.35 5.74
N PRO A 354 2.91 12.05 6.89
CA PRO A 354 3.49 12.26 8.22
C PRO A 354 4.44 11.13 8.67
N THR A 355 4.75 10.13 7.85
CA THR A 355 5.63 9.01 8.23
C THR A 355 6.99 9.42 8.79
N PRO A 356 7.67 10.53 8.35
CA PRO A 356 8.87 11.01 9.01
C PRO A 356 8.65 11.44 10.46
N LEU A 357 7.52 12.11 10.77
CA LEU A 357 7.16 12.51 12.13
C LEU A 357 6.91 11.29 13.02
N PHE A 358 6.17 10.30 12.52
CA PHE A 358 5.97 9.03 13.22
C PHE A 358 7.28 8.31 13.50
N THR A 359 8.20 8.31 12.54
CA THR A 359 9.52 7.69 12.72
C THR A 359 10.34 8.40 13.78
N LEU A 360 10.43 9.72 13.73
CA LEU A 360 11.15 10.52 14.71
C LEU A 360 10.58 10.31 16.13
N ALA A 361 9.25 10.31 16.27
CA ALA A 361 8.57 10.04 17.54
C ALA A 361 8.82 8.61 18.04
N ARG A 362 8.73 7.61 17.14
CA ARG A 362 8.94 6.19 17.47
C ARG A 362 10.33 5.92 18.04
N PHE A 363 11.33 6.64 17.52
CA PHE A 363 12.74 6.47 17.90
C PHE A 363 13.26 7.54 18.89
N GLY A 364 12.35 8.29 19.53
CA GLY A 364 12.70 9.25 20.57
C GLY A 364 13.59 10.40 20.11
N ARG A 365 13.57 10.75 18.82
CA ARG A 365 14.38 11.84 18.26
C ARG A 365 13.70 13.20 18.50
N TRP A 366 13.49 13.55 19.78
CA TRP A 366 12.61 14.65 20.20
C TRP A 366 13.00 16.02 19.67
N ASP A 367 14.29 16.36 19.69
CA ASP A 367 14.77 17.63 19.14
C ASP A 367 14.50 17.72 17.62
N ALA A 368 14.64 16.59 16.90
CA ALA A 368 14.34 16.53 15.48
C ALA A 368 12.84 16.68 15.24
N VAL A 369 11.96 16.07 16.07
CA VAL A 369 10.51 16.29 15.99
C VAL A 369 10.17 17.78 16.12
N LEU A 370 10.77 18.48 17.10
CA LEU A 370 10.51 19.90 17.33
C LEU A 370 11.05 20.80 16.21
N ALA A 371 12.05 20.33 15.46
CA ALA A 371 12.62 21.03 14.31
C ALA A 371 11.84 20.82 13.01
N GLU A 372 10.92 19.83 12.94
CA GLU A 372 10.14 19.60 11.73
C GLU A 372 9.18 20.78 11.46
N PRO A 373 9.15 21.28 10.22
CA PRO A 373 8.26 22.38 9.88
C PRO A 373 6.79 21.94 9.97
N GLN A 374 5.93 22.90 10.23
CA GLN A 374 4.49 22.64 10.15
C GLN A 374 4.11 22.21 8.71
N PRO A 375 3.25 21.21 8.56
CA PRO A 375 2.72 20.82 7.26
C PRO A 375 1.95 21.96 6.58
N PRO A 376 1.77 21.93 5.24
CA PRO A 376 0.86 22.83 4.56
C PRO A 376 -0.55 22.78 5.14
N ASP A 377 -1.23 23.93 5.26
CA ASP A 377 -2.58 24.05 5.84
C ASP A 377 -3.64 23.18 5.16
N SER A 378 -3.39 22.79 3.90
CA SER A 378 -4.26 21.87 3.16
C SER A 378 -4.22 20.44 3.67
N LEU A 379 -3.14 20.04 4.37
CA LEU A 379 -2.94 18.71 4.93
C LEU A 379 -3.41 18.69 6.40
N ARG A 380 -4.70 18.49 6.61
CA ARG A 380 -5.33 18.58 7.94
C ARG A 380 -4.92 17.45 8.86
N TYR A 381 -4.87 16.22 8.34
CA TYR A 381 -4.43 15.06 9.11
C TYR A 381 -2.95 15.16 9.47
N ALA A 382 -2.11 15.48 8.50
CA ALA A 382 -0.68 15.64 8.73
C ALA A 382 -0.36 16.75 9.74
N THR A 383 -1.13 17.87 9.73
CA THR A 383 -1.02 18.93 10.74
C THR A 383 -1.40 18.43 12.13
N ALA A 384 -2.46 17.63 12.25
CA ALA A 384 -2.83 17.03 13.52
C ALA A 384 -1.78 16.04 14.05
N VAL A 385 -1.18 15.23 13.15
CA VAL A 385 -0.05 14.36 13.49
C VAL A 385 1.18 15.16 13.91
N TRP A 386 1.42 16.31 13.31
CA TRP A 386 2.51 17.20 13.72
C TRP A 386 2.30 17.71 15.17
N HIS A 387 1.09 18.12 15.54
CA HIS A 387 0.76 18.46 16.92
C HIS A 387 0.91 17.27 17.87
N TYR A 388 0.47 16.08 17.47
CA TYR A 388 0.67 14.86 18.22
C TYR A 388 2.15 14.57 18.51
N ALA A 389 3.00 14.57 17.46
CA ALA A 389 4.42 14.27 17.60
C ALA A 389 5.15 15.30 18.48
N ARG A 390 4.83 16.60 18.31
CA ARG A 390 5.38 17.68 19.13
C ARG A 390 4.91 17.57 20.59
N GLY A 391 3.64 17.23 20.81
CA GLY A 391 3.11 16.99 22.14
C GLY A 391 3.87 15.87 22.87
N LEU A 392 4.15 14.76 22.18
CA LEU A 392 5.00 13.68 22.72
C LEU A 392 6.41 14.17 23.05
N ALA A 393 7.06 14.86 22.10
CA ALA A 393 8.42 15.37 22.29
C ALA A 393 8.49 16.32 23.49
N LEU A 394 7.57 17.26 23.60
CA LEU A 394 7.51 18.23 24.71
C LEU A 394 7.23 17.54 26.05
N ALA A 395 6.36 16.54 26.10
CA ALA A 395 6.09 15.75 27.30
C ALA A 395 7.36 15.01 27.77
N ARG A 396 8.09 14.39 26.83
CA ARG A 396 9.36 13.68 27.13
C ARG A 396 10.50 14.61 27.55
N LEU A 397 10.49 15.86 27.07
CA LEU A 397 11.44 16.90 27.47
C LEU A 397 11.02 17.66 28.75
N GLY A 398 9.93 17.26 29.42
CA GLY A 398 9.43 17.86 30.66
C GLY A 398 8.73 19.22 30.48
N ARG A 399 8.43 19.62 29.23
CA ARG A 399 7.73 20.88 28.88
C ARG A 399 6.22 20.64 28.86
N LEU A 400 5.63 20.34 30.02
CA LEU A 400 4.28 19.80 30.13
C LEU A 400 3.18 20.80 29.71
N ASP A 401 3.36 22.10 29.99
CA ASP A 401 2.39 23.12 29.57
C ASP A 401 2.36 23.30 28.06
N ASP A 402 3.52 23.29 27.41
CA ASP A 402 3.62 23.35 25.96
C ASP A 402 3.03 22.07 25.32
N ALA A 403 3.31 20.91 25.91
CA ALA A 403 2.74 19.63 25.46
C ALA A 403 1.20 19.61 25.60
N GLN A 404 0.66 20.23 26.65
CA GLN A 404 -0.79 20.37 26.83
C GLN A 404 -1.41 21.28 25.78
N ALA A 405 -0.71 22.32 25.33
CA ALA A 405 -1.17 23.17 24.24
C ALA A 405 -1.22 22.42 22.90
N GLU A 406 -0.20 21.60 22.60
CA GLU A 406 -0.19 20.74 21.40
C GLU A 406 -1.32 19.68 21.47
N TYR A 407 -1.59 19.11 22.65
CA TYR A 407 -2.70 18.19 22.84
C TYR A 407 -4.05 18.86 22.54
N ALA A 408 -4.26 20.10 22.95
CA ALA A 408 -5.52 20.81 22.67
C ALA A 408 -5.76 21.02 21.17
N GLU A 409 -4.71 21.31 20.38
CA GLU A 409 -4.83 21.41 18.92
C GLU A 409 -5.09 20.03 18.27
N LEU A 410 -4.43 18.96 18.75
CA LEU A 410 -4.74 17.60 18.30
C LEU A 410 -6.20 17.22 18.61
N GLU A 411 -6.69 17.49 19.82
CA GLU A 411 -8.06 17.19 20.23
C GLU A 411 -9.09 17.93 19.37
N LYS A 412 -8.83 19.18 19.06
CA LYS A 412 -9.64 19.96 18.14
C LYS A 412 -9.70 19.35 16.75
N ALA A 413 -8.54 18.92 16.20
CA ALA A 413 -8.46 18.27 14.91
C ALA A 413 -9.16 16.90 14.89
N ALA A 414 -9.01 16.09 15.95
CA ALA A 414 -9.68 14.80 16.09
C ALA A 414 -11.21 14.90 16.15
N ASN A 415 -11.75 16.09 16.48
CA ASN A 415 -13.19 16.38 16.50
C ASN A 415 -13.66 17.24 15.30
N ASP A 416 -12.78 17.53 14.33
CA ASP A 416 -13.13 18.30 13.13
C ASP A 416 -13.93 17.44 12.16
N ALA A 417 -15.12 17.95 11.76
CA ALA A 417 -16.00 17.28 10.81
C ALA A 417 -15.39 17.14 9.40
N GLU A 418 -14.46 17.99 9.01
CA GLU A 418 -13.77 17.88 7.72
C GLU A 418 -12.71 16.77 7.74
N VAL A 419 -12.03 16.56 8.87
CA VAL A 419 -11.11 15.44 9.06
C VAL A 419 -11.86 14.10 9.05
N ALA A 420 -13.08 14.06 9.60
CA ALA A 420 -13.94 12.88 9.60
C ALA A 420 -14.36 12.43 8.18
N LYS A 421 -14.28 13.31 7.17
CA LYS A 421 -14.59 12.98 5.78
C LYS A 421 -13.40 12.39 5.01
N LEU A 422 -12.18 12.48 5.55
CA LEU A 422 -10.99 11.92 4.92
C LEU A 422 -10.97 10.41 5.13
N VAL A 423 -11.27 9.67 4.06
CA VAL A 423 -11.22 8.21 4.02
C VAL A 423 -9.86 7.77 3.48
N PHE A 424 -9.17 6.92 4.20
CA PHE A 424 -7.79 6.54 3.93
C PHE A 424 -7.61 5.08 3.51
N ASP A 425 -8.60 4.24 3.70
CA ASP A 425 -8.52 2.84 3.28
C ASP A 425 -9.79 2.36 2.56
N PRO A 426 -9.70 1.30 1.74
CA PRO A 426 -10.84 0.77 0.98
C PRO A 426 -12.00 0.27 1.85
N ALA A 427 -11.74 -0.12 3.09
CA ALA A 427 -12.76 -0.55 4.04
C ALA A 427 -13.46 0.62 4.76
N GLY A 428 -13.12 1.87 4.40
CA GLY A 428 -13.76 3.08 4.90
C GLY A 428 -13.13 3.67 6.17
N GLY A 429 -11.94 3.21 6.58
CA GLY A 429 -11.21 3.77 7.72
C GLY A 429 -10.82 5.22 7.50
N THR A 430 -11.03 6.06 8.51
CA THR A 430 -10.93 7.51 8.43
C THR A 430 -9.69 8.08 9.11
N ALA A 431 -9.27 9.28 8.70
CA ALA A 431 -8.25 10.07 9.40
C ALA A 431 -8.63 10.31 10.87
N GLN A 432 -9.93 10.53 11.16
CA GLN A 432 -10.41 10.78 12.51
C GLN A 432 -10.16 9.59 13.45
N GLU A 433 -10.38 8.34 12.99
CA GLU A 433 -10.11 7.15 13.79
C GLU A 433 -8.63 7.05 14.17
N ARG A 434 -7.73 7.31 13.22
CA ARG A 434 -6.27 7.36 13.47
C ARG A 434 -5.91 8.44 14.49
N LEU A 435 -6.48 9.64 14.36
CA LEU A 435 -6.23 10.73 15.30
C LEU A 435 -6.76 10.45 16.71
N ARG A 436 -7.85 9.69 16.85
CA ARG A 436 -8.35 9.24 18.17
C ARG A 436 -7.34 8.35 18.88
N VAL A 437 -6.67 7.43 18.16
CA VAL A 437 -5.55 6.68 18.75
C VAL A 437 -4.46 7.62 19.25
N GLY A 438 -4.04 8.58 18.41
CA GLY A 438 -3.04 9.59 18.77
C GLY A 438 -3.45 10.44 19.98
N GLN A 439 -4.72 10.86 20.03
CA GLN A 439 -5.29 11.65 21.12
C GLN A 439 -5.22 10.89 22.46
N HIS A 440 -5.72 9.65 22.50
CA HIS A 440 -5.69 8.84 23.73
C HIS A 440 -4.25 8.48 24.12
N HIS A 441 -3.39 8.15 23.13
CA HIS A 441 -1.97 7.87 23.39
C HIS A 441 -1.25 9.07 24.00
N LEU A 442 -1.36 10.27 23.40
CA LEU A 442 -0.72 11.48 23.93
C LEU A 442 -1.27 11.87 25.32
N ARG A 443 -2.58 11.68 25.56
CA ARG A 443 -3.18 11.88 26.89
C ARG A 443 -2.53 10.94 27.92
N GLY A 444 -2.33 9.68 27.58
CA GLY A 444 -1.65 8.71 28.44
C GLY A 444 -0.21 9.09 28.74
N GLU A 445 0.53 9.54 27.72
CA GLU A 445 1.92 9.98 27.87
C GLU A 445 2.05 11.25 28.72
N LEU A 446 1.11 12.19 28.61
CA LEU A 446 1.04 13.39 29.46
C LEU A 446 0.75 13.02 30.93
N ALA A 447 -0.17 12.08 31.19
CA ALA A 447 -0.47 11.59 32.54
C ALA A 447 0.77 10.89 33.15
N ALA A 448 1.45 10.02 32.37
CA ALA A 448 2.68 9.35 32.81
C ALA A 448 3.79 10.36 33.12
N ALA A 449 3.97 11.40 32.33
CA ALA A 449 4.95 12.46 32.56
C ALA A 449 4.66 13.29 33.82
N ARG A 450 3.39 13.36 34.25
CA ARG A 450 2.96 13.98 35.52
C ARG A 450 3.06 13.03 36.71
N GLY A 451 3.42 11.76 36.51
CA GLY A 451 3.49 10.72 37.52
C GLY A 451 2.16 10.05 37.87
N ASP A 452 1.08 10.37 37.14
CA ASP A 452 -0.23 9.74 37.29
C ASP A 452 -0.30 8.49 36.39
N LEU A 453 0.26 7.38 36.91
CA LEU A 453 0.39 6.14 36.14
C LEU A 453 -0.95 5.41 35.96
N GLU A 454 -1.90 5.58 36.90
CA GLU A 454 -3.24 5.02 36.79
C GLU A 454 -4.01 5.68 35.66
N ALA A 455 -4.06 7.02 35.63
CA ALA A 455 -4.68 7.75 34.52
C ALA A 455 -3.97 7.49 33.15
N ALA A 456 -2.64 7.31 33.19
CA ALA A 456 -1.87 6.97 32.00
C ALA A 456 -2.27 5.59 31.44
N ALA A 457 -2.35 4.56 32.28
CA ALA A 457 -2.77 3.23 31.86
C ALA A 457 -4.19 3.25 31.29
N ALA A 458 -5.15 3.89 31.97
CA ALA A 458 -6.53 4.01 31.51
C ALA A 458 -6.63 4.68 30.12
N ALA A 459 -5.88 5.77 29.89
CA ALA A 459 -5.87 6.45 28.60
C ALA A 459 -5.25 5.59 27.48
N LEU A 460 -4.20 4.82 27.80
CA LEU A 460 -3.56 3.92 26.85
C LEU A 460 -4.42 2.68 26.53
N GLU A 461 -5.20 2.19 27.49
CA GLU A 461 -6.21 1.14 27.28
C GLU A 461 -7.29 1.61 26.29
N GLU A 462 -7.77 2.86 26.42
CA GLU A 462 -8.68 3.45 25.42
C GLU A 462 -8.03 3.55 24.04
N ALA A 463 -6.75 3.95 23.96
CA ALA A 463 -6.03 4.01 22.67
C ALA A 463 -5.89 2.60 22.05
N VAL A 464 -5.60 1.57 22.84
CA VAL A 464 -5.56 0.17 22.40
C VAL A 464 -6.93 -0.27 21.89
N TRP A 465 -8.00 0.05 22.63
CA TRP A 465 -9.35 -0.31 22.22
C TRP A 465 -9.74 0.31 20.86
N VAL A 466 -9.43 1.60 20.65
CA VAL A 466 -9.65 2.27 19.35
C VAL A 466 -8.82 1.60 18.25
N GLN A 467 -7.53 1.34 18.52
CA GLN A 467 -6.64 0.69 17.55
C GLN A 467 -7.15 -0.70 17.15
N ASP A 468 -7.59 -1.52 18.10
CA ASP A 468 -8.11 -2.87 17.85
C ASP A 468 -9.45 -2.88 17.12
N SER A 469 -10.20 -1.77 17.16
CA SER A 469 -11.49 -1.64 16.46
C SER A 469 -11.36 -1.14 15.02
N MET A 470 -10.16 -0.76 14.58
CA MET A 470 -9.90 -0.34 13.21
C MET A 470 -10.02 -1.49 12.23
N ASN A 471 -10.39 -1.17 10.99
CA ASN A 471 -10.36 -2.14 9.89
C ASN A 471 -8.94 -2.66 9.67
N TYR A 472 -8.87 -3.91 9.21
CA TYR A 472 -7.61 -4.48 8.76
C TYR A 472 -7.05 -3.72 7.57
N ILE A 473 -5.77 -3.36 7.66
CA ILE A 473 -4.94 -2.78 6.60
C ILE A 473 -3.48 -3.07 6.89
N GLU A 474 -2.66 -3.18 5.87
CA GLU A 474 -1.22 -3.36 6.02
C GLU A 474 -0.42 -2.31 5.21
N PRO A 475 0.62 -1.71 5.79
CA PRO A 475 0.92 -1.72 7.24
C PRO A 475 -0.25 -1.18 8.07
N PRO A 476 -0.29 -1.48 9.39
CA PRO A 476 -1.39 -1.05 10.25
C PRO A 476 -1.63 0.45 10.20
N ALA A 477 -2.91 0.85 10.27
CA ALA A 477 -3.36 2.24 10.18
C ALA A 477 -2.74 3.20 11.21
N TRP A 478 -2.25 2.69 12.33
CA TRP A 478 -1.44 3.43 13.30
C TRP A 478 -0.03 2.87 13.33
N TYR A 479 0.98 3.74 13.32
CA TYR A 479 2.38 3.45 13.04
C TYR A 479 3.11 2.52 14.03
N PHE A 480 2.46 2.16 15.16
CA PHE A 480 2.97 1.16 16.09
C PHE A 480 1.84 0.64 16.98
N PRO A 481 1.98 -0.57 17.56
CA PRO A 481 1.03 -1.08 18.55
C PRO A 481 1.09 -0.27 19.84
N VAL A 482 0.00 0.42 20.22
CA VAL A 482 -0.05 1.22 21.46
C VAL A 482 0.19 0.36 22.72
N ARG A 483 0.02 -0.96 22.61
CA ARG A 483 0.39 -1.94 23.63
C ARG A 483 1.84 -1.82 24.08
N HIS A 484 2.75 -1.34 23.23
CA HIS A 484 4.14 -1.06 23.64
C HIS A 484 4.21 0.05 24.70
N ALA A 485 3.42 1.11 24.56
CA ALA A 485 3.36 2.19 25.51
C ALA A 485 2.61 1.77 26.78
N LEU A 486 1.47 1.07 26.65
CA LEU A 486 0.69 0.55 27.77
C LEU A 486 1.51 -0.39 28.65
N GLY A 487 2.18 -1.38 28.05
CA GLY A 487 3.03 -2.32 28.80
C GLY A 487 4.17 -1.63 29.55
N ALA A 488 4.78 -0.60 28.94
CA ALA A 488 5.84 0.17 29.60
C ALA A 488 5.32 0.98 30.81
N VAL A 489 4.10 1.57 30.71
CA VAL A 489 3.47 2.27 31.84
C VAL A 489 3.10 1.30 32.96
N LEU A 490 2.51 0.15 32.63
CA LEU A 490 2.18 -0.89 33.61
C LEU A 490 3.42 -1.40 34.35
N LEU A 491 4.56 -1.57 33.67
CA LEU A 491 5.83 -1.91 34.32
C LEU A 491 6.32 -0.81 35.24
N GLN A 492 6.21 0.44 34.86
CA GLN A 492 6.57 1.59 35.67
C GLN A 492 5.70 1.68 36.92
N ASP A 493 4.43 1.28 36.86
CA ASP A 493 3.46 1.22 37.93
C ASP A 493 3.58 -0.05 38.82
N GLY A 494 4.53 -0.95 38.51
CA GLY A 494 4.73 -2.21 39.21
C GLY A 494 3.71 -3.32 38.89
N ARG A 495 2.87 -3.13 37.88
CA ARG A 495 1.81 -4.05 37.43
C ARG A 495 2.37 -5.06 36.41
N ALA A 496 3.44 -5.77 36.78
CA ALA A 496 4.21 -6.62 35.89
C ALA A 496 3.40 -7.76 35.23
N ALA A 497 2.43 -8.34 35.97
CA ALA A 497 1.57 -9.40 35.42
C ALA A 497 0.63 -8.90 34.30
N GLU A 498 0.13 -7.68 34.43
CA GLU A 498 -0.71 -7.06 33.43
C GLU A 498 0.12 -6.64 32.20
N ALA A 499 1.33 -6.10 32.42
CA ALA A 499 2.27 -5.81 31.35
C ALA A 499 2.63 -7.07 30.53
N GLU A 500 2.87 -8.22 31.21
CA GLU A 500 3.07 -9.51 30.54
C GLU A 500 1.89 -9.86 29.63
N ALA A 501 0.66 -9.74 30.11
CA ALA A 501 -0.54 -10.04 29.31
C ALA A 501 -0.65 -9.13 28.08
N VAL A 502 -0.37 -7.83 28.24
CA VAL A 502 -0.38 -6.84 27.14
C VAL A 502 0.66 -7.20 26.07
N TYR A 503 1.91 -7.52 26.44
CA TYR A 503 2.95 -7.87 25.48
C TYR A 503 2.69 -9.21 24.79
N ARG A 504 2.16 -10.22 25.52
CA ARG A 504 1.78 -11.49 24.91
C ARG A 504 0.67 -11.31 23.89
N LYS A 505 -0.32 -10.46 24.18
CA LYS A 505 -1.39 -10.15 23.24
C LYS A 505 -0.87 -9.43 21.99
N ASP A 506 0.11 -8.55 22.14
CA ASP A 506 0.76 -7.91 21.00
C ASP A 506 1.52 -8.91 20.13
N LEU A 507 2.23 -9.86 20.74
CA LEU A 507 3.00 -10.89 20.02
C LEU A 507 2.12 -11.93 19.32
N GLU A 508 0.83 -12.06 19.66
CA GLU A 508 -0.14 -12.84 18.88
C GLU A 508 -0.41 -12.19 17.51
N GLN A 509 -0.47 -10.85 17.48
CA GLN A 509 -0.77 -10.08 16.27
C GLN A 509 0.49 -9.75 15.47
N TYR A 510 1.60 -9.46 16.17
CA TYR A 510 2.89 -9.08 15.59
C TYR A 510 4.00 -10.01 16.13
N PRO A 511 4.06 -11.27 15.65
CA PRO A 511 5.01 -12.25 16.15
C PRO A 511 6.44 -11.78 16.05
N LYS A 512 7.25 -12.12 17.04
CA LYS A 512 8.70 -11.84 17.06
C LYS A 512 9.10 -10.37 17.01
N ASN A 513 8.17 -9.39 17.16
CA ASN A 513 8.60 -7.99 17.20
C ASN A 513 9.47 -7.70 18.43
N GLY A 514 10.57 -6.99 18.21
CA GLY A 514 11.58 -6.77 19.25
C GLY A 514 11.09 -5.87 20.40
N TRP A 515 10.18 -4.94 20.11
CA TRP A 515 9.66 -4.02 21.13
C TRP A 515 8.88 -4.75 22.22
N SER A 516 7.95 -5.63 21.84
CA SER A 516 7.19 -6.44 22.80
C SER A 516 8.04 -7.52 23.46
N LEU A 517 8.97 -8.14 22.73
CA LEU A 517 9.90 -9.11 23.36
C LEU A 517 10.76 -8.47 24.43
N PHE A 518 11.23 -7.23 24.23
CA PHE A 518 11.98 -6.48 25.23
C PHE A 518 11.13 -6.20 26.47
N GLY A 519 9.92 -5.66 26.28
CA GLY A 519 9.02 -5.36 27.38
C GLY A 519 8.55 -6.62 28.14
N LEU A 520 8.27 -7.71 27.40
CA LEU A 520 7.90 -9.01 27.97
C LEU A 520 9.03 -9.57 28.85
N ALA A 521 10.28 -9.48 28.39
CA ALA A 521 11.43 -9.92 29.19
C ALA A 521 11.51 -9.16 30.52
N GLN A 522 11.30 -7.84 30.49
CA GLN A 522 11.27 -7.01 31.72
C GLN A 522 10.10 -7.40 32.64
N ALA A 523 8.90 -7.62 32.08
CA ALA A 523 7.72 -8.02 32.85
C ALA A 523 7.91 -9.38 33.52
N LEU A 524 8.53 -10.34 32.83
CA LEU A 524 8.81 -11.67 33.36
C LEU A 524 9.91 -11.64 34.45
N ARG A 525 10.95 -10.82 34.28
CA ARG A 525 11.98 -10.61 35.33
C ARG A 525 11.39 -10.01 36.58
N ALA A 526 10.51 -9.01 36.48
CA ALA A 526 9.85 -8.38 37.60
C ALA A 526 8.94 -9.35 38.40
N GLN A 527 8.59 -10.50 37.82
CA GLN A 527 7.78 -11.56 38.41
C GLN A 527 8.60 -12.79 38.83
N ASP A 528 9.93 -12.72 38.80
CA ASP A 528 10.84 -13.85 39.09
C ASP A 528 10.66 -15.07 38.15
N LYS A 529 10.06 -14.89 36.97
CA LYS A 529 9.88 -15.93 35.94
C LYS A 529 11.13 -16.07 35.07
N ALA A 530 12.23 -16.49 35.68
CA ALA A 530 13.57 -16.43 35.08
C ALA A 530 13.72 -17.20 33.74
N GLN A 531 13.09 -18.38 33.61
CA GLN A 531 13.18 -19.21 32.41
C GLN A 531 12.43 -18.56 31.24
N ASP A 532 11.21 -18.06 31.47
CA ASP A 532 10.41 -17.40 30.45
C ASP A 532 11.05 -16.07 30.03
N ALA A 533 11.64 -15.34 30.98
CA ALA A 533 12.39 -14.13 30.69
C ALA A 533 13.58 -14.40 29.75
N GLN A 534 14.34 -15.49 29.99
CA GLN A 534 15.46 -15.89 29.14
C GLN A 534 15.00 -16.21 27.71
N TRP A 535 13.83 -16.84 27.56
CA TRP A 535 13.24 -17.08 26.23
C TRP A 535 12.95 -15.76 25.51
N ALA A 536 12.29 -14.80 26.19
CA ALA A 536 11.97 -13.50 25.62
C ALA A 536 13.23 -12.67 25.30
N GLU A 537 14.26 -12.72 26.15
CA GLU A 537 15.56 -12.07 25.93
C GLU A 537 16.28 -12.64 24.69
N THR A 538 16.24 -13.95 24.50
CA THR A 538 16.80 -14.60 23.31
C THR A 538 16.04 -14.18 22.05
N GLY A 539 14.71 -14.17 22.11
CA GLY A 539 13.86 -13.68 21.03
C GLY A 539 14.16 -12.22 20.69
N PHE A 540 14.29 -11.36 21.71
CA PHE A 540 14.66 -9.95 21.53
C PHE A 540 16.04 -9.81 20.88
N ALA A 541 17.05 -10.53 21.35
CA ALA A 541 18.40 -10.45 20.79
C ALA A 541 18.42 -10.79 19.29
N ASN A 542 17.63 -11.79 18.88
CA ASN A 542 17.47 -12.14 17.47
C ASN A 542 16.74 -11.05 16.67
N ALA A 543 15.60 -10.56 17.18
CA ALA A 543 14.81 -9.53 16.52
C ALA A 543 15.54 -8.18 16.40
N TRP A 544 16.48 -7.91 17.31
CA TRP A 544 17.24 -6.65 17.41
C TRP A 544 18.66 -6.72 16.86
N ALA A 545 19.02 -7.83 16.20
CA ALA A 545 20.38 -8.08 15.71
C ALA A 545 20.87 -7.02 14.70
N LYS A 546 19.95 -6.38 13.97
CA LYS A 546 20.23 -5.32 12.97
C LYS A 546 19.83 -3.92 13.43
N ALA A 547 19.37 -3.77 14.68
CA ALA A 547 18.93 -2.48 15.20
C ALA A 547 20.10 -1.50 15.37
N ASP A 548 19.84 -0.24 15.09
CA ASP A 548 20.77 0.88 15.31
C ASP A 548 20.44 1.67 16.58
N VAL A 549 19.40 1.27 17.32
CA VAL A 549 18.96 1.88 18.58
C VAL A 549 18.98 0.88 19.74
N LYS A 550 19.16 1.41 20.96
CA LYS A 550 19.09 0.64 22.20
C LYS A 550 17.83 1.00 22.96
N LEU A 551 17.09 0.00 23.41
CA LEU A 551 15.90 0.20 24.22
C LEU A 551 16.24 0.29 25.72
N ALA A 552 15.59 1.23 26.42
CA ALA A 552 15.49 1.26 27.86
C ALA A 552 14.10 0.77 28.33
N ALA A 553 13.09 0.93 27.48
CA ALA A 553 11.73 0.43 27.64
C ALA A 553 11.18 0.05 26.25
N SER A 554 9.99 -0.53 26.16
CA SER A 554 9.30 -0.80 24.88
C SER A 554 8.81 0.47 24.16
N ARG A 555 9.17 1.64 24.67
CA ARG A 555 8.94 2.99 24.12
C ARG A 555 10.11 3.91 24.49
N PHE A 556 10.25 5.03 23.80
CA PHE A 556 11.20 6.10 24.14
C PHE A 556 10.54 7.18 25.00
#